data_7701120ff05daa1c4da08430f213d45e
#
_entry.id   7701120ff05daa1c4da08430f213d45e
#
_cell.length_a   1.000
_cell.length_b   1.000
_cell.length_c   1.000
_cell.angle_alpha   90.00
_cell.angle_beta   90.00
_cell.angle_gamma   90.00
#
_symmetry.space_group_name_H-M   'P 1'
#
loop_
_entity.id
_entity.type
_entity.pdbx_description
1 polymer ?
#
loop_
_entity_poly.entity_id
_entity_poly.type
_entity_poly.pdbx_seq_one_letter_code
_entity_poly.pdbx_strand_id
1 'polypeptide(L)'
;AIYNMKRQKLIEYVCDKDGKTVVKITTKGKSRLKAFSIELIEIKKPKKWDGKWRLVMFDIPMRFTKGREALRYHLKDLNFFQFQKSAWIYPYPCEEEILFISDFFGVSKFVEILTVASISRDEKVKRHFSLY
;
A
#
# COMPACT_ATOMS: atom_id res chain seq x y z
N ALA A 1 -1.21 17.46 -18.27
CA ALA A 1 -2.35 18.05 -18.99
C ALA A 1 -3.16 17.01 -19.78
N ILE A 2 -4.43 17.28 -20.00
CA ILE A 2 -5.37 16.38 -20.69
C ILE A 2 -4.85 15.99 -22.08
N TYR A 3 -4.24 16.93 -22.81
CA TYR A 3 -3.68 16.68 -24.12
C TYR A 3 -2.58 15.58 -24.09
N ASN A 4 -1.70 15.64 -23.10
CA ASN A 4 -0.66 14.62 -22.94
C ASN A 4 -1.24 13.26 -22.57
N MET A 5 -2.28 13.23 -21.74
CA MET A 5 -2.96 11.99 -21.38
C MET A 5 -3.60 11.32 -22.58
N LYS A 6 -4.23 12.10 -23.47
CA LYS A 6 -4.78 11.59 -24.72
C LYS A 6 -3.68 11.06 -25.64
N ARG A 7 -2.59 11.80 -25.78
CA ARG A 7 -1.44 11.42 -26.62
C ARG A 7 -0.81 10.11 -26.14
N GLN A 8 -0.76 9.89 -24.83
CA GLN A 8 -0.25 8.65 -24.25
C GLN A 8 -1.29 7.54 -24.19
N LYS A 9 -2.49 7.77 -24.71
CA LYS A 9 -3.62 6.82 -24.68
C LYS A 9 -4.07 6.46 -23.27
N LEU A 10 -3.94 7.40 -22.33
CA LEU A 10 -4.39 7.21 -20.95
C LEU A 10 -5.87 7.55 -20.77
N ILE A 11 -6.40 8.40 -21.66
CA ILE A 11 -7.80 8.78 -21.69
C ILE A 11 -8.33 8.65 -23.12
N GLU A 12 -9.64 8.57 -23.25
CA GLU A 12 -10.33 8.56 -24.53
C GLU A 12 -11.58 9.41 -24.46
N TYR A 13 -12.00 9.97 -25.59
CA TYR A 13 -13.25 10.69 -25.70
C TYR A 13 -14.33 9.77 -26.21
N VAL A 14 -15.46 9.73 -25.52
CA VAL A 14 -16.60 8.88 -25.86
C VAL A 14 -17.86 9.77 -25.91
N CYS A 15 -18.72 9.56 -26.90
CA CYS A 15 -20.02 10.23 -26.93
C CYS A 15 -21.03 9.48 -26.07
N ASP A 16 -21.74 10.20 -25.21
CA ASP A 16 -22.80 9.59 -24.41
C ASP A 16 -24.13 9.53 -25.21
N LYS A 17 -25.19 9.03 -24.56
CA LYS A 17 -26.52 8.90 -25.19
C LYS A 17 -27.12 10.25 -25.61
N ASP A 18 -26.72 11.34 -25.00
CA ASP A 18 -27.19 12.68 -25.26
C ASP A 18 -26.34 13.44 -26.30
N GLY A 19 -25.36 12.73 -26.90
CA GLY A 19 -24.45 13.33 -27.87
C GLY A 19 -23.35 14.18 -27.27
N LYS A 20 -23.20 14.16 -25.96
CA LYS A 20 -22.12 14.88 -25.26
C LYS A 20 -20.84 14.07 -25.28
N THR A 21 -19.70 14.78 -25.40
CA THR A 21 -18.40 14.15 -25.33
C THR A 21 -18.01 13.96 -23.86
N VAL A 22 -17.72 12.73 -23.49
CA VAL A 22 -17.31 12.36 -22.13
C VAL A 22 -15.88 11.83 -22.17
N VAL A 23 -15.06 12.22 -21.21
CA VAL A 23 -13.70 11.73 -21.07
C VAL A 23 -13.73 10.46 -20.23
N LYS A 24 -13.21 9.37 -20.77
CA LYS A 24 -13.05 8.12 -20.04
C LYS A 24 -11.59 7.80 -19.85
N ILE A 25 -11.26 7.21 -18.69
CA ILE A 25 -9.92 6.72 -18.41
C ILE A 25 -9.79 5.34 -19.04
N THR A 26 -8.80 5.17 -19.92
CA THR A 26 -8.51 3.87 -20.55
C THR A 26 -7.96 2.88 -19.53
N THR A 27 -7.88 1.59 -19.89
CA THR A 27 -7.24 0.58 -19.03
C THR A 27 -5.80 0.97 -18.69
N LYS A 28 -5.06 1.49 -19.69
CA LYS A 28 -3.69 2.00 -19.47
C LYS A 28 -3.68 3.18 -18.50
N GLY A 29 -4.66 4.10 -18.62
CA GLY A 29 -4.80 5.24 -17.72
C GLY A 29 -5.11 4.82 -16.30
N LYS A 30 -5.98 3.82 -16.11
CA LYS A 30 -6.30 3.26 -14.78
C LYS A 30 -5.06 2.65 -14.12
N SER A 31 -4.26 1.90 -14.89
CA SER A 31 -3.01 1.32 -14.39
C SER A 31 -2.01 2.40 -13.95
N ARG A 32 -1.90 3.49 -14.72
CA ARG A 32 -1.04 4.63 -14.39
C ARG A 32 -1.49 5.34 -13.13
N LEU A 33 -2.80 5.55 -12.96
CA LEU A 33 -3.35 6.15 -11.75
C LEU A 33 -3.09 5.28 -10.53
N LYS A 34 -3.23 3.97 -10.68
CA LYS A 34 -2.99 3.01 -9.60
C LYS A 34 -1.53 3.03 -9.16
N ALA A 35 -0.60 3.02 -10.11
CA ALA A 35 0.83 3.12 -9.84
C ALA A 35 1.18 4.44 -9.13
N PHE A 36 0.60 5.55 -9.57
CA PHE A 36 0.78 6.86 -8.94
C PHE A 36 0.23 6.87 -7.51
N SER A 37 -0.92 6.23 -7.29
CA SER A 37 -1.52 6.12 -5.96
C SER A 37 -0.64 5.33 -5.00
N ILE A 38 0.00 4.25 -5.48
CA ILE A 38 0.95 3.48 -4.68
C ILE A 38 2.14 4.34 -4.24
N GLU A 39 2.67 5.18 -5.13
CA GLU A 39 3.78 6.08 -4.81
C GLU A 39 3.41 7.12 -3.74
N LEU A 40 2.14 7.53 -3.70
CA LEU A 40 1.65 8.56 -2.80
C LEU A 40 0.93 8.01 -1.56
N ILE A 41 0.93 6.69 -1.38
CA ILE A 41 0.18 6.10 -0.29
C ILE A 41 0.74 6.54 1.07
N GLU A 42 -0.15 6.94 1.96
CA GLU A 42 0.19 7.35 3.31
C GLU A 42 -0.76 6.67 4.28
N ILE A 43 -0.26 6.35 5.47
CA ILE A 43 -1.07 5.78 6.53
C ILE A 43 -1.44 6.90 7.50
N LYS A 44 -2.73 7.07 7.72
CA LYS A 44 -3.24 8.08 8.64
C LYS A 44 -2.80 7.77 10.06
N LYS A 45 -2.18 8.75 10.72
CA LYS A 45 -1.76 8.64 12.12
C LYS A 45 -2.80 9.26 13.02
N PRO A 46 -3.48 8.48 13.87
CA PRO A 46 -4.40 9.04 14.86
C PRO A 46 -3.63 9.91 15.88
N LYS A 47 -4.34 10.83 16.51
CA LYS A 47 -3.74 11.68 17.55
C LYS A 47 -3.22 10.89 18.74
N LYS A 48 -3.84 9.75 19.02
CA LYS A 48 -3.50 8.91 20.16
C LYS A 48 -3.37 7.46 19.71
N TRP A 49 -2.28 6.82 20.13
CA TRP A 49 -2.08 5.40 19.88
C TRP A 49 -3.02 4.57 20.78
N ASP A 50 -3.67 3.56 20.20
CA ASP A 50 -4.60 2.69 20.94
C ASP A 50 -3.92 1.61 21.79
N GLY A 51 -2.60 1.58 21.81
CA GLY A 51 -1.83 0.61 22.58
C GLY A 51 -1.67 -0.75 21.89
N LYS A 52 -2.16 -0.91 20.68
CA LYS A 52 -2.09 -2.16 19.93
C LYS A 52 -1.10 -2.05 18.80
N TRP A 53 -0.51 -3.19 18.44
CA TRP A 53 0.42 -3.27 17.31
C TRP A 53 -0.23 -3.94 16.10
N ARG A 54 0.18 -3.54 14.92
CA ARG A 54 -0.23 -4.22 13.68
C ARG A 54 0.98 -4.95 13.15
N LEU A 55 0.82 -6.26 12.99
CA LEU A 55 1.88 -7.15 12.52
C LEU A 55 1.55 -7.57 11.10
N VAL A 56 2.41 -7.21 10.17
CA VAL A 56 2.30 -7.62 8.76
C VAL A 56 3.28 -8.76 8.56
N MET A 57 2.74 -9.92 8.22
CA MET A 57 3.53 -11.13 7.96
C MET A 57 3.28 -11.60 6.53
N PHE A 58 4.30 -12.15 5.90
CA PHE A 58 4.13 -12.68 4.55
C PHE A 58 5.06 -13.86 4.33
N ASP A 59 4.55 -14.80 3.52
CA ASP A 59 5.30 -15.96 3.05
C ASP A 59 5.11 -16.02 1.53
N ILE A 60 5.97 -15.27 0.82
CA ILE A 60 5.85 -15.05 -0.61
C ILE A 60 6.84 -15.96 -1.34
N PRO A 61 6.33 -16.87 -2.23
CA PRO A 61 7.19 -17.77 -2.98
C PRO A 61 8.20 -17.05 -3.87
N MET A 62 9.31 -17.73 -4.18
CA MET A 62 10.38 -17.17 -5.01
C MET A 62 9.90 -16.71 -6.40
N ARG A 63 8.89 -17.37 -6.97
CA ARG A 63 8.33 -16.95 -8.26
C ARG A 63 7.70 -15.54 -8.23
N PHE A 64 7.44 -15.02 -7.05
CA PHE A 64 6.92 -13.67 -6.84
C PHE A 64 7.95 -12.75 -6.19
N THR A 65 9.24 -12.98 -6.43
CA THR A 65 10.32 -12.20 -5.82
C THR A 65 10.19 -10.70 -6.05
N LYS A 66 9.80 -10.27 -7.25
CA LYS A 66 9.62 -8.85 -7.55
C LYS A 66 8.54 -8.22 -6.67
N GLY A 67 7.41 -8.91 -6.50
CA GLY A 67 6.33 -8.45 -5.62
C GLY A 67 6.75 -8.41 -4.17
N ARG A 68 7.48 -9.42 -3.71
CA ARG A 68 8.01 -9.47 -2.35
C ARG A 68 8.93 -8.31 -2.06
N GLU A 69 9.88 -8.04 -2.95
CA GLU A 69 10.81 -6.93 -2.77
C GLU A 69 10.12 -5.57 -2.85
N ALA A 70 9.13 -5.43 -3.71
CA ALA A 70 8.32 -4.23 -3.81
C ALA A 70 7.54 -3.97 -2.50
N LEU A 71 6.93 -5.01 -1.93
CA LEU A 71 6.24 -4.90 -0.64
C LEU A 71 7.20 -4.49 0.47
N ARG A 72 8.37 -5.11 0.54
CA ARG A 72 9.39 -4.76 1.55
C ARG A 72 9.84 -3.31 1.41
N TYR A 73 10.05 -2.86 0.19
CA TYR A 73 10.40 -1.46 -0.09
C TYR A 73 9.35 -0.51 0.46
N HIS A 74 8.08 -0.78 0.20
CA HIS A 74 6.99 0.08 0.66
C HIS A 74 6.81 0.05 2.18
N LEU A 75 6.97 -1.12 2.79
CA LEU A 75 6.94 -1.23 4.26
C LEU A 75 8.04 -0.38 4.90
N LYS A 76 9.24 -0.43 4.34
CA LYS A 76 10.36 0.37 4.81
C LYS A 76 10.13 1.86 4.58
N ASP A 77 9.62 2.22 3.41
CA ASP A 77 9.32 3.61 3.06
C ASP A 77 8.24 4.22 3.96
N LEU A 78 7.27 3.41 4.38
CA LEU A 78 6.21 3.81 5.29
C LEU A 78 6.63 3.80 6.77
N ASN A 79 7.92 3.55 7.04
CA ASN A 79 8.51 3.55 8.36
C ASN A 79 8.07 2.40 9.27
N PHE A 80 7.71 1.26 8.69
CA PHE A 80 7.45 0.06 9.49
C PHE A 80 8.74 -0.41 10.17
N PHE A 81 8.60 -0.99 11.35
CA PHE A 81 9.71 -1.62 12.06
C PHE A 81 9.85 -3.06 11.60
N GLN A 82 11.02 -3.42 11.07
CA GLN A 82 11.28 -4.80 10.65
C GLN A 82 11.60 -5.66 11.87
N PHE A 83 10.62 -6.46 12.26
CA PHE A 83 10.74 -7.37 13.39
C PHE A 83 11.52 -8.62 13.02
N GLN A 84 11.22 -9.18 11.86
CA GLN A 84 11.88 -10.33 11.24
C GLN A 84 11.90 -10.12 9.73
N LYS A 85 12.60 -10.97 8.97
CA LYS A 85 12.68 -10.86 7.51
C LYS A 85 11.30 -10.67 6.84
N SER A 86 10.31 -11.41 7.32
CA SER A 86 8.96 -11.42 6.75
C SER A 86 7.90 -10.96 7.73
N ALA A 87 8.30 -10.23 8.76
CA ALA A 87 7.39 -9.72 9.80
C ALA A 87 7.72 -8.27 10.12
N TRP A 88 6.75 -7.39 9.93
CA TRP A 88 6.90 -5.95 10.10
C TRP A 88 5.82 -5.42 11.01
N ILE A 89 6.14 -4.42 11.81
CA ILE A 89 5.26 -3.90 12.85
C ILE A 89 4.98 -2.42 12.62
N TYR A 90 3.74 -2.04 12.85
CA TYR A 90 3.29 -0.65 12.78
C TYR A 90 2.28 -0.38 13.90
N PRO A 91 2.28 0.82 14.52
CA PRO A 91 1.42 1.08 15.68
C PRO A 91 0.00 1.51 15.34
N TYR A 92 -0.29 1.84 14.09
CA TYR A 92 -1.59 2.39 13.71
C TYR A 92 -2.31 1.48 12.72
N PRO A 93 -3.65 1.59 12.61
CA PRO A 93 -4.38 0.82 11.60
C PRO A 93 -3.83 1.07 10.21
N CYS A 94 -3.51 0.00 9.50
CA CYS A 94 -2.85 0.07 8.19
C CYS A 94 -3.34 -1.02 7.23
N GLU A 95 -4.38 -1.75 7.61
CA GLU A 95 -4.82 -2.91 6.86
C GLU A 95 -5.19 -2.59 5.41
N GLU A 96 -5.99 -1.54 5.21
CA GLU A 96 -6.43 -1.15 3.87
C GLU A 96 -5.25 -0.77 2.97
N GLU A 97 -4.31 -0.01 3.50
CA GLU A 97 -3.14 0.46 2.75
C GLU A 97 -2.23 -0.72 2.38
N ILE A 98 -1.97 -1.62 3.31
CA ILE A 98 -1.11 -2.77 3.06
C ILE A 98 -1.77 -3.75 2.09
N LEU A 99 -3.08 -3.97 2.21
CA LEU A 99 -3.80 -4.81 1.26
C LEU A 99 -3.80 -4.20 -0.14
N PHE A 100 -3.95 -2.87 -0.24
CA PHE A 100 -3.88 -2.17 -1.53
C PHE A 100 -2.51 -2.36 -2.20
N ILE A 101 -1.43 -2.18 -1.44
CA ILE A 101 -0.07 -2.39 -1.95
C ILE A 101 0.13 -3.85 -2.36
N SER A 102 -0.26 -4.77 -1.49
CA SER A 102 -0.10 -6.21 -1.74
C SER A 102 -0.87 -6.67 -2.98
N ASP A 103 -2.07 -6.16 -3.15
CA ASP A 103 -2.91 -6.44 -4.31
C ASP A 103 -2.27 -5.90 -5.59
N PHE A 104 -1.77 -4.69 -5.54
CA PHE A 104 -1.12 -4.07 -6.70
C PHE A 104 0.05 -4.91 -7.21
N PHE A 105 0.83 -5.47 -6.30
CA PHE A 105 1.98 -6.32 -6.67
C PHE A 105 1.64 -7.80 -6.77
N GLY A 106 0.36 -8.16 -6.67
CA GLY A 106 -0.12 -9.52 -6.88
C GLY A 106 0.28 -10.52 -5.81
N VAL A 107 0.55 -10.06 -4.59
CA VAL A 107 1.01 -10.93 -3.50
C VAL A 107 0.07 -10.97 -2.29
N SER A 108 -1.11 -10.38 -2.41
CA SER A 108 -2.05 -10.25 -1.28
C SER A 108 -2.40 -11.58 -0.61
N LYS A 109 -2.52 -12.66 -1.36
CA LYS A 109 -2.86 -13.98 -0.80
C LYS A 109 -1.77 -14.57 0.10
N PHE A 110 -0.57 -14.02 0.06
CA PHE A 110 0.56 -14.46 0.89
C PHE A 110 0.81 -13.56 2.08
N VAL A 111 -0.05 -12.55 2.29
CA VAL A 111 0.15 -11.52 3.32
C VAL A 111 -0.96 -11.65 4.36
N GLU A 112 -0.55 -11.67 5.63
CA GLU A 112 -1.46 -11.65 6.76
C GLU A 112 -1.20 -10.41 7.60
N ILE A 113 -2.26 -9.79 8.07
CA ILE A 113 -2.18 -8.63 8.95
C ILE A 113 -2.90 -8.95 10.24
N LEU A 114 -2.18 -8.86 11.35
CA LEU A 114 -2.73 -9.16 12.67
C LEU A 114 -2.69 -7.91 13.53
N THR A 115 -3.73 -7.74 14.35
CA THR A 115 -3.70 -6.75 15.42
C THR A 115 -3.37 -7.48 16.70
N VAL A 116 -2.25 -7.11 17.33
CA VAL A 116 -1.79 -7.77 18.54
C VAL A 116 -1.83 -6.82 19.72
N ALA A 117 -2.23 -7.34 20.88
CA ALA A 117 -2.42 -6.54 22.07
C ALA A 117 -1.09 -6.12 22.70
N SER A 118 -0.06 -6.95 22.60
CA SER A 118 1.24 -6.66 23.20
C SER A 118 2.34 -7.48 22.56
N ILE A 119 3.56 -6.99 22.74
CA ILE A 119 4.78 -7.66 22.32
C ILE A 119 5.68 -7.71 23.56
N SER A 120 6.21 -8.88 23.90
CA SER A 120 6.95 -9.07 25.14
C SER A 120 8.20 -8.19 25.28
N ARG A 121 8.83 -7.84 24.15
CA ARG A 121 10.03 -6.97 24.15
C ARG A 121 9.81 -5.84 23.15
N ASP A 122 9.00 -4.87 23.54
CA ASP A 122 8.55 -3.80 22.64
C ASP A 122 9.38 -2.49 22.76
N GLU A 123 10.41 -2.47 23.57
CA GLU A 123 11.20 -1.25 23.82
C GLU A 123 11.79 -0.66 22.53
N LYS A 124 12.42 -1.50 21.70
CA LYS A 124 13.00 -1.07 20.42
C LYS A 124 11.93 -0.58 19.47
N VAL A 125 10.78 -1.26 19.45
CA VAL A 125 9.66 -0.91 18.57
C VAL A 125 9.08 0.44 19.01
N LYS A 126 8.84 0.63 20.30
CA LYS A 126 8.34 1.91 20.84
C LYS A 126 9.32 3.04 20.54
N ARG A 127 10.61 2.80 20.69
CA ARG A 127 11.63 3.80 20.38
C ARG A 127 11.62 4.19 18.90
N HIS A 128 11.49 3.21 18.03
CA HIS A 128 11.41 3.45 16.58
C HIS A 128 10.26 4.40 16.22
N PHE A 129 9.13 4.28 16.90
CA PHE A 129 7.93 5.09 16.63
C PHE A 129 7.77 6.24 17.63
N SER A 130 8.73 6.47 18.52
CA SER A 130 8.67 7.51 19.55
C SER A 130 7.44 7.40 20.44
N LEU A 131 7.09 6.17 20.81
CA LEU A 131 5.94 5.85 21.67
C LEU A 131 6.41 5.47 23.06
N TYR A 132 6.64 6.45 23.90
CA TYR A 132 7.11 6.24 25.27
C TYR A 132 5.98 6.27 26.28
#